data_076a7ff2034319677728d88e885226cc
#
_entry.id   076a7ff2034319677728d88e885226cc
#
_cell.length_a   1.000
_cell.length_b   1.000
_cell.length_c   1.000
_cell.angle_alpha   90.00
_cell.angle_beta   90.00
_cell.angle_gamma   90.00
#
_symmetry.space_group_name_H-M   'P 1'
#
loop_
_entity.id
_entity.type
_entity.pdbx_description
1 polymer ?
#
loop_
_entity_poly.entity_id
_entity_poly.type
_entity_poly.pdbx_seq_one_letter_code
_entity_poly.pdbx_strand_id
1 'polypeptide(L)'
;MKKRFCLLLALLVACCATGVALAETTELVVFAAASMTETLTEIKAAYEAEHPDVSLVFNFDSSGTLKTQIQEGAACDVFISAGQKQMNQLDISKDETVNPDRLDFVAAGTRINLLENKVTLVVPEGNPKGIAGFDDLAGRLASGDVLLAMGNSDVPVGQYTQKILAYYELSEEELSNAGCITYGTNVKEVTTQVTEGSVDCGVIYCTDAFSAGLTVVDAATAEMCGQVIYPAAVLKTAKQPEAAKAFLDYLQTDAAAAVFESVGFSMMS
;
A
#
# COMPACT_ATOMS: atom_id res chain seq x y z
N MET A 1 -58.31 59.74 -42.27
CA MET A 1 -58.52 58.24 -42.07
C MET A 1 -57.34 57.55 -42.72
N LYS A 2 -56.29 57.28 -41.98
CA LYS A 2 -55.15 56.48 -42.47
C LYS A 2 -54.82 55.44 -41.40
N LYS A 3 -55.12 54.14 -41.71
CA LYS A 3 -54.75 52.98 -40.89
C LYS A 3 -53.23 52.79 -40.97
N ARG A 4 -52.52 52.80 -39.84
CA ARG A 4 -51.11 52.42 -39.77
C ARG A 4 -51.05 50.99 -39.27
N PHE A 5 -50.54 50.12 -40.11
CA PHE A 5 -50.26 48.71 -39.86
C PHE A 5 -48.87 48.63 -39.16
N CYS A 6 -48.84 48.25 -37.91
CA CYS A 6 -47.58 47.94 -37.22
C CYS A 6 -47.26 46.47 -37.41
N LEU A 7 -46.19 46.19 -38.15
CA LEU A 7 -45.61 44.85 -38.30
C LEU A 7 -44.69 44.60 -37.10
N LEU A 8 -45.07 43.75 -36.18
CA LEU A 8 -44.21 43.26 -35.10
C LEU A 8 -43.40 42.06 -35.67
N LEU A 9 -42.08 42.32 -35.85
CA LEU A 9 -41.09 41.30 -36.17
C LEU A 9 -40.66 40.61 -34.86
N ALA A 10 -41.20 39.42 -34.59
CA ALA A 10 -40.76 38.60 -33.46
C ALA A 10 -39.46 37.90 -33.84
N LEU A 11 -38.36 38.37 -33.29
CA LEU A 11 -37.04 37.70 -33.37
C LEU A 11 -36.99 36.51 -32.40
N LEU A 12 -37.15 35.29 -32.93
CA LEU A 12 -37.01 34.05 -32.17
C LEU A 12 -35.50 33.80 -31.95
N VAL A 13 -34.97 34.23 -30.79
CA VAL A 13 -33.61 33.81 -30.36
C VAL A 13 -33.70 32.36 -29.89
N ALA A 14 -33.34 31.43 -30.76
CA ALA A 14 -33.10 30.04 -30.36
C ALA A 14 -31.80 30.00 -29.53
N CYS A 15 -31.93 30.04 -28.19
CA CYS A 15 -30.85 29.69 -27.28
C CYS A 15 -30.58 28.19 -27.41
N CYS A 16 -29.56 27.81 -28.18
CA CYS A 16 -29.00 26.48 -28.12
C CYS A 16 -28.27 26.37 -26.73
N ALA A 17 -29.02 25.92 -25.73
CA ALA A 17 -28.43 25.44 -24.51
C ALA A 17 -27.70 24.12 -24.84
N THR A 18 -26.42 24.23 -25.19
CA THR A 18 -25.50 23.08 -25.13
C THR A 18 -25.38 22.71 -23.67
N GLY A 19 -26.23 21.82 -23.20
CA GLY A 19 -26.06 21.17 -21.93
C GLY A 19 -24.73 20.42 -21.98
N VAL A 20 -23.72 20.95 -21.35
CA VAL A 20 -22.53 20.18 -20.97
C VAL A 20 -23.08 19.17 -19.96
N ALA A 21 -23.38 17.95 -20.42
CA ALA A 21 -23.56 16.81 -19.52
C ALA A 21 -22.22 16.68 -18.78
N LEU A 22 -22.20 17.05 -17.51
CA LEU A 22 -21.10 16.65 -16.64
C LEU A 22 -21.08 15.12 -16.71
N ALA A 23 -20.08 14.57 -17.34
CA ALA A 23 -19.86 13.12 -17.32
C ALA A 23 -19.80 12.71 -15.85
N GLU A 24 -20.62 11.75 -15.47
CA GLU A 24 -20.62 11.21 -14.11
C GLU A 24 -19.25 10.57 -13.90
N THR A 25 -18.47 11.10 -12.91
CA THR A 25 -17.12 10.62 -12.63
C THR A 25 -17.19 9.22 -12.03
N THR A 26 -16.48 8.28 -12.63
CA THR A 26 -16.34 6.92 -12.12
C THR A 26 -15.42 6.93 -10.90
N GLU A 27 -15.97 6.63 -9.73
CA GLU A 27 -15.17 6.47 -8.51
C GLU A 27 -14.61 5.04 -8.45
N LEU A 28 -13.29 4.93 -8.26
CA LEU A 28 -12.58 3.68 -8.00
C LEU A 28 -12.02 3.69 -6.59
N VAL A 29 -12.44 2.73 -5.78
CA VAL A 29 -11.95 2.54 -4.41
C VAL A 29 -10.79 1.55 -4.42
N VAL A 30 -9.61 2.03 -4.03
CA VAL A 30 -8.37 1.25 -4.03
C VAL A 30 -7.89 1.09 -2.59
N PHE A 31 -7.83 -0.15 -2.13
CA PHE A 31 -7.20 -0.49 -0.85
C PHE A 31 -5.74 -0.84 -1.10
N ALA A 32 -4.82 -0.10 -0.51
CA ALA A 32 -3.39 -0.28 -0.73
C ALA A 32 -2.59 -0.25 0.57
N ALA A 33 -1.55 -1.06 0.62
CA ALA A 33 -0.63 -1.10 1.75
C ALA A 33 -0.08 0.31 2.08
N ALA A 34 -0.02 0.66 3.36
CA ALA A 34 0.40 1.97 3.85
C ALA A 34 1.78 2.43 3.33
N SER A 35 2.68 1.49 3.04
CA SER A 35 3.99 1.76 2.41
C SER A 35 3.92 2.34 0.99
N MET A 36 2.74 2.34 0.37
CA MET A 36 2.53 2.87 -0.98
C MET A 36 1.88 4.26 -1.00
N THR A 37 1.67 4.86 0.16
CA THR A 37 0.91 6.13 0.29
C THR A 37 1.48 7.23 -0.60
N GLU A 38 2.78 7.46 -0.57
CA GLU A 38 3.43 8.54 -1.31
C GLU A 38 3.37 8.27 -2.82
N THR A 39 3.79 7.08 -3.25
CA THR A 39 3.84 6.72 -4.67
C THR A 39 2.46 6.68 -5.32
N LEU A 40 1.45 6.09 -4.66
CA LEU A 40 0.10 6.03 -5.21
C LEU A 40 -0.60 7.40 -5.18
N THR A 41 -0.24 8.29 -4.26
CA THR A 41 -0.73 9.67 -4.27
C THR A 41 -0.19 10.45 -5.48
N GLU A 42 1.08 10.24 -5.83
CA GLU A 42 1.68 10.82 -7.03
C GLU A 42 1.08 10.21 -8.32
N ILE A 43 0.96 8.88 -8.38
CA ILE A 43 0.34 8.17 -9.51
C ILE A 43 -1.12 8.60 -9.71
N LYS A 44 -1.88 8.83 -8.62
CA LYS A 44 -3.25 9.35 -8.71
C LYS A 44 -3.31 10.63 -9.54
N ALA A 45 -2.45 11.59 -9.24
CA ALA A 45 -2.45 12.89 -9.94
C ALA A 45 -2.19 12.71 -11.45
N ALA A 46 -1.27 11.81 -11.82
CA ALA A 46 -0.98 11.51 -13.22
C ALA A 46 -2.13 10.77 -13.90
N TYR A 47 -2.66 9.73 -13.26
CA TYR A 47 -3.75 8.92 -13.80
C TYR A 47 -5.03 9.74 -14.03
N GLU A 48 -5.46 10.54 -13.04
CA GLU A 48 -6.66 11.37 -13.14
C GLU A 48 -6.52 12.50 -14.18
N ALA A 49 -5.28 12.96 -14.45
CA ALA A 49 -5.03 13.92 -15.53
C ALA A 49 -5.23 13.28 -16.92
N GLU A 50 -4.88 12.00 -17.09
CA GLU A 50 -5.08 11.23 -18.33
C GLU A 50 -6.51 10.69 -18.46
N HIS A 51 -7.19 10.45 -17.32
CA HIS A 51 -8.53 9.89 -17.22
C HIS A 51 -9.46 10.81 -16.38
N PRO A 52 -9.87 11.97 -16.92
CA PRO A 52 -10.62 12.99 -16.17
C PRO A 52 -12.04 12.55 -15.79
N ASP A 53 -12.50 11.42 -16.31
CA ASP A 53 -13.77 10.75 -15.99
C ASP A 53 -13.64 9.73 -14.85
N VAL A 54 -12.42 9.54 -14.29
CA VAL A 54 -12.16 8.63 -13.16
C VAL A 54 -11.65 9.42 -11.95
N SER A 55 -12.09 9.02 -10.76
CA SER A 55 -11.60 9.53 -9.47
C SER A 55 -11.13 8.35 -8.61
N LEU A 56 -9.85 8.36 -8.20
CA LEU A 56 -9.28 7.34 -7.33
C LEU A 56 -9.48 7.73 -5.86
N VAL A 57 -10.08 6.83 -5.10
CA VAL A 57 -10.24 6.96 -3.64
C VAL A 57 -9.39 5.88 -2.97
N PHE A 58 -8.36 6.31 -2.27
CA PHE A 58 -7.47 5.37 -1.57
C PHE A 58 -7.86 5.17 -0.12
N ASN A 59 -7.75 3.92 0.33
CA ASN A 59 -7.70 3.55 1.74
C ASN A 59 -6.33 2.91 2.00
N PHE A 60 -5.50 3.61 2.77
CA PHE A 60 -4.14 3.16 3.11
C PHE A 60 -4.09 2.64 4.54
N ASP A 61 -3.73 1.38 4.71
CA ASP A 61 -3.52 0.77 6.02
C ASP A 61 -2.63 -0.49 5.88
N SER A 62 -2.43 -1.23 6.97
CA SER A 62 -1.79 -2.54 6.88
C SER A 62 -2.62 -3.47 5.99
N SER A 63 -1.94 -4.32 5.23
CA SER A 63 -2.66 -5.26 4.35
C SER A 63 -3.54 -6.24 5.15
N GLY A 64 -3.21 -6.50 6.41
CA GLY A 64 -4.04 -7.30 7.32
C GLY A 64 -5.37 -6.60 7.65
N THR A 65 -5.30 -5.33 8.07
CA THR A 65 -6.49 -4.49 8.33
C THR A 65 -7.37 -4.38 7.08
N LEU A 66 -6.76 -4.07 5.92
CA LEU A 66 -7.48 -3.94 4.65
C LEU A 66 -8.17 -5.26 4.25
N LYS A 67 -7.48 -6.40 4.42
CA LYS A 67 -8.07 -7.72 4.20
C LYS A 67 -9.31 -7.93 5.07
N THR A 68 -9.22 -7.59 6.35
CA THR A 68 -10.37 -7.70 7.28
C THR A 68 -11.53 -6.81 6.85
N GLN A 69 -11.28 -5.58 6.46
CA GLN A 69 -12.31 -4.68 5.93
C GLN A 69 -12.99 -5.24 4.68
N ILE A 70 -12.21 -5.85 3.75
CA ILE A 70 -12.76 -6.53 2.57
C ILE A 70 -13.67 -7.68 2.96
N GLN A 71 -13.26 -8.52 3.94
CA GLN A 71 -14.05 -9.63 4.46
C GLN A 71 -15.37 -9.15 5.11
N GLU A 72 -15.33 -7.99 5.77
CA GLU A 72 -16.49 -7.35 6.41
C GLU A 72 -17.41 -6.62 5.40
N GLY A 73 -17.07 -6.63 4.11
CA GLY A 73 -17.89 -6.11 3.04
C GLY A 73 -17.63 -4.63 2.69
N ALA A 74 -16.49 -4.08 3.07
CA ALA A 74 -16.10 -2.75 2.63
C ALA A 74 -15.99 -2.70 1.10
N ALA A 75 -16.45 -1.62 0.50
CA ALA A 75 -16.33 -1.41 -0.94
C ALA A 75 -14.85 -1.27 -1.31
N CYS A 76 -14.38 -2.12 -2.21
CA CYS A 76 -13.03 -2.12 -2.73
C CYS A 76 -13.04 -2.68 -4.14
N ASP A 77 -12.48 -1.92 -5.08
CA ASP A 77 -12.39 -2.32 -6.48
C ASP A 77 -11.02 -2.96 -6.79
N VAL A 78 -9.93 -2.39 -6.23
CA VAL A 78 -8.56 -2.90 -6.38
C VAL A 78 -7.93 -3.06 -5.01
N PHE A 79 -7.31 -4.21 -4.77
CA PHE A 79 -6.52 -4.45 -3.55
C PHE A 79 -5.05 -4.65 -3.90
N ILE A 80 -4.15 -3.90 -3.21
CA ILE A 80 -2.70 -3.99 -3.34
C ILE A 80 -2.10 -4.27 -1.97
N SER A 81 -1.51 -5.44 -1.81
CA SER A 81 -0.99 -5.93 -0.53
C SER A 81 0.54 -5.86 -0.48
N ALA A 82 1.12 -5.52 0.67
CA ALA A 82 2.57 -5.59 0.92
C ALA A 82 3.08 -7.01 1.24
N GLY A 83 2.25 -8.02 1.07
CA GLY A 83 2.61 -9.42 1.29
C GLY A 83 1.67 -10.39 0.59
N GLN A 84 2.23 -11.51 0.18
CA GLN A 84 1.48 -12.56 -0.51
C GLN A 84 0.40 -13.21 0.38
N LYS A 85 0.66 -13.29 1.71
CA LYS A 85 -0.23 -13.99 2.64
C LYS A 85 -1.65 -13.44 2.62
N GLN A 86 -1.82 -12.13 2.72
CA GLN A 86 -3.13 -11.47 2.77
C GLN A 86 -3.91 -11.64 1.45
N MET A 87 -3.22 -11.49 0.32
CA MET A 87 -3.82 -11.73 -0.99
C MET A 87 -4.18 -13.21 -1.18
N ASN A 88 -3.32 -14.13 -0.76
CA ASN A 88 -3.60 -15.58 -0.84
C ASN A 88 -4.86 -15.97 -0.05
N GLN A 89 -5.06 -15.36 1.12
CA GLN A 89 -6.22 -15.61 1.97
C GLN A 89 -7.55 -15.12 1.36
N LEU A 90 -7.53 -14.26 0.35
CA LEU A 90 -8.71 -13.78 -0.36
C LEU A 90 -8.93 -14.48 -1.73
N ASP A 91 -8.00 -15.32 -2.15
CA ASP A 91 -7.93 -15.91 -3.48
C ASP A 91 -8.33 -17.39 -3.46
N ILE A 92 -9.52 -17.69 -3.99
CA ILE A 92 -10.06 -19.07 -4.03
C ILE A 92 -9.20 -20.04 -4.83
N SER A 93 -8.32 -19.54 -5.73
CA SER A 93 -7.39 -20.39 -6.48
C SER A 93 -6.30 -21.01 -5.60
N LYS A 94 -6.12 -20.50 -4.36
CA LYS A 94 -5.16 -21.04 -3.39
C LYS A 94 -5.74 -22.21 -2.63
N ASP A 95 -4.85 -23.10 -2.24
CA ASP A 95 -5.23 -24.26 -1.44
C ASP A 95 -5.64 -23.88 0.00
N GLU A 96 -6.23 -24.84 0.72
CA GLU A 96 -6.77 -24.61 2.07
C GLU A 96 -5.69 -24.34 3.13
N THR A 97 -4.41 -24.61 2.84
CA THR A 97 -3.32 -24.31 3.78
C THR A 97 -3.02 -22.82 3.84
N VAL A 98 -3.28 -22.07 2.77
CA VAL A 98 -3.05 -20.62 2.68
C VAL A 98 -4.35 -19.80 2.63
N ASN A 99 -5.47 -20.42 2.23
CA ASN A 99 -6.82 -19.83 2.29
C ASN A 99 -7.78 -20.80 3.01
N PRO A 100 -7.63 -20.96 4.35
CA PRO A 100 -8.39 -21.94 5.13
C PRO A 100 -9.89 -21.66 5.14
N ASP A 101 -10.28 -20.38 5.04
CA ASP A 101 -11.67 -19.95 5.05
C ASP A 101 -12.33 -20.01 3.66
N ARG A 102 -11.59 -20.47 2.63
CA ARG A 102 -12.06 -20.58 1.25
C ARG A 102 -12.67 -19.28 0.71
N LEU A 103 -12.09 -18.15 1.07
CA LEU A 103 -12.56 -16.83 0.63
C LEU A 103 -12.34 -16.65 -0.88
N ASP A 104 -13.29 -16.00 -1.52
CA ASP A 104 -13.36 -15.86 -2.97
C ASP A 104 -13.62 -14.39 -3.39
N PHE A 105 -12.67 -13.52 -3.05
CA PHE A 105 -12.76 -12.09 -3.32
C PHE A 105 -11.97 -11.66 -4.57
N VAL A 106 -10.94 -12.39 -4.98
CA VAL A 106 -10.09 -12.02 -6.12
C VAL A 106 -10.79 -12.37 -7.43
N ALA A 107 -10.93 -11.40 -8.34
CA ALA A 107 -11.46 -11.65 -9.67
C ALA A 107 -10.48 -12.50 -10.49
N ALA A 108 -10.98 -13.57 -11.10
CA ALA A 108 -10.15 -14.53 -11.82
C ALA A 108 -9.32 -13.86 -12.94
N GLY A 109 -8.03 -14.18 -13.00
CA GLY A 109 -7.11 -13.70 -14.03
C GLY A 109 -6.67 -12.23 -13.88
N THR A 110 -7.01 -11.56 -12.78
CA THR A 110 -6.58 -10.16 -12.56
C THR A 110 -5.39 -10.03 -11.63
N ARG A 111 -5.09 -11.06 -10.84
CA ARG A 111 -3.98 -11.02 -9.88
C ARG A 111 -2.63 -10.98 -10.59
N ILE A 112 -1.82 -10.03 -10.21
CA ILE A 112 -0.43 -9.87 -10.65
C ILE A 112 0.51 -9.76 -9.44
N ASN A 113 1.79 -10.05 -9.62
CA ASN A 113 2.85 -9.60 -8.73
C ASN A 113 3.34 -8.27 -9.27
N LEU A 114 2.96 -7.18 -8.63
CA LEU A 114 3.20 -5.83 -9.16
C LEU A 114 4.62 -5.36 -8.88
N LEU A 115 5.05 -5.46 -7.62
CA LEU A 115 6.30 -4.88 -7.12
C LEU A 115 7.05 -5.85 -6.21
N GLU A 116 8.37 -5.67 -6.15
CA GLU A 116 9.25 -6.19 -5.11
C GLU A 116 9.78 -5.04 -4.26
N ASN A 117 9.91 -5.26 -2.95
CA ASN A 117 10.46 -4.32 -1.99
C ASN A 117 11.57 -4.98 -1.18
N LYS A 118 12.21 -4.25 -0.25
CA LYS A 118 13.22 -4.77 0.68
C LYS A 118 12.85 -4.39 2.10
N VAL A 119 13.05 -5.31 3.02
CA VAL A 119 12.97 -5.03 4.46
C VAL A 119 14.32 -4.49 4.91
N THR A 120 14.29 -3.41 5.67
CA THR A 120 15.49 -2.73 6.14
C THR A 120 15.45 -2.49 7.64
N LEU A 121 16.63 -2.45 8.25
CA LEU A 121 16.85 -1.99 9.60
C LEU A 121 17.20 -0.50 9.57
N VAL A 122 16.40 0.30 10.25
CA VAL A 122 16.57 1.74 10.32
C VAL A 122 16.80 2.19 11.77
N VAL A 123 17.45 3.33 11.90
CA VAL A 123 17.78 3.93 13.20
C VAL A 123 17.38 5.40 13.23
N PRO A 124 17.09 5.98 14.40
CA PRO A 124 16.89 7.41 14.57
C PRO A 124 18.12 8.22 14.14
N GLU A 125 17.93 9.53 13.97
CA GLU A 125 19.00 10.45 13.61
C GLU A 125 20.20 10.30 14.56
N GLY A 126 21.39 10.21 13.98
CA GLY A 126 22.66 10.07 14.71
C GLY A 126 22.93 8.67 15.26
N ASN A 127 22.02 7.71 15.12
CA ASN A 127 22.19 6.33 15.60
C ASN A 127 22.75 6.26 17.03
N PRO A 128 22.00 6.71 18.05
CA PRO A 128 22.53 6.88 19.42
C PRO A 128 23.08 5.60 20.06
N LYS A 129 22.56 4.45 19.64
CA LYS A 129 23.00 3.12 20.12
C LYS A 129 24.14 2.54 19.29
N GLY A 130 24.52 3.16 18.16
CA GLY A 130 25.58 2.66 17.28
C GLY A 130 25.26 1.28 16.68
N ILE A 131 23.99 1.01 16.34
CA ILE A 131 23.55 -0.27 15.76
C ILE A 131 24.15 -0.38 14.35
N ALA A 132 24.86 -1.50 14.08
CA ALA A 132 25.64 -1.67 12.86
C ALA A 132 24.96 -2.55 11.79
N GLY A 133 23.91 -3.30 12.16
CA GLY A 133 23.19 -4.19 11.25
C GLY A 133 22.37 -5.23 12.02
N PHE A 134 21.78 -6.19 11.28
CA PHE A 134 20.94 -7.23 11.90
C PHE A 134 21.72 -8.18 12.81
N ASP A 135 22.98 -8.51 12.49
CA ASP A 135 23.83 -9.35 13.35
C ASP A 135 24.09 -8.68 14.72
N ASP A 136 24.41 -7.37 14.72
CA ASP A 136 24.61 -6.60 15.94
C ASP A 136 23.28 -6.43 16.71
N LEU A 137 22.18 -6.16 15.99
CA LEU A 137 20.85 -6.05 16.59
C LEU A 137 20.45 -7.35 17.32
N ALA A 138 20.69 -8.51 16.73
CA ALA A 138 20.35 -9.79 17.34
C ALA A 138 21.02 -9.99 18.70
N GLY A 139 22.33 -9.66 18.82
CA GLY A 139 23.07 -9.72 20.08
C GLY A 139 22.52 -8.73 21.12
N ARG A 140 22.16 -7.52 20.70
CA ARG A 140 21.60 -6.48 21.59
C ARG A 140 20.20 -6.80 22.07
N LEU A 141 19.36 -7.37 21.22
CA LEU A 141 18.03 -7.86 21.61
C LEU A 141 18.14 -8.98 22.64
N ALA A 142 19.04 -9.94 22.43
CA ALA A 142 19.28 -11.04 23.37
C ALA A 142 19.78 -10.54 24.74
N SER A 143 20.48 -9.42 24.79
CA SER A 143 20.96 -8.80 26.04
C SER A 143 19.99 -7.80 26.67
N GLY A 144 18.89 -7.44 25.97
CA GLY A 144 17.93 -6.44 26.45
C GLY A 144 18.42 -4.99 26.37
N ASP A 145 19.42 -4.70 25.50
CA ASP A 145 20.07 -3.38 25.42
C ASP A 145 19.38 -2.40 24.45
N VAL A 146 18.43 -2.88 23.64
CA VAL A 146 17.75 -2.08 22.62
C VAL A 146 16.24 -2.29 22.60
N LEU A 147 15.53 -1.24 22.20
CA LEU A 147 14.10 -1.25 21.94
C LEU A 147 13.85 -1.21 20.42
N LEU A 148 13.29 -2.28 19.91
CA LEU A 148 12.94 -2.46 18.50
C LEU A 148 11.46 -2.08 18.23
N ALA A 149 11.20 -1.23 17.25
CA ALA A 149 9.87 -1.08 16.68
C ALA A 149 9.66 -2.05 15.51
N MET A 150 8.53 -2.76 15.51
CA MET A 150 8.12 -3.64 14.40
C MET A 150 6.60 -3.62 14.18
N GLY A 151 6.15 -4.06 13.02
CA GLY A 151 4.71 -4.29 12.81
C GLY A 151 4.20 -5.45 13.66
N ASN A 152 2.93 -5.41 14.07
CA ASN A 152 2.31 -6.55 14.73
C ASN A 152 2.10 -7.72 13.75
N SER A 153 1.59 -8.86 14.21
CA SER A 153 1.43 -10.11 13.44
C SER A 153 0.51 -9.99 12.21
N ASP A 154 -0.36 -8.97 12.15
CA ASP A 154 -1.27 -8.73 11.01
C ASP A 154 -0.65 -7.81 9.95
N VAL A 155 0.43 -7.13 10.30
CA VAL A 155 1.18 -6.24 9.41
C VAL A 155 2.20 -7.04 8.60
N PRO A 156 2.22 -6.96 7.26
CA PRO A 156 3.18 -7.71 6.46
C PRO A 156 4.63 -7.49 6.87
N VAL A 157 5.08 -6.26 7.14
CA VAL A 157 6.46 -6.00 7.60
C VAL A 157 6.73 -6.64 8.97
N GLY A 158 5.73 -6.74 9.84
CA GLY A 158 5.83 -7.48 11.10
C GLY A 158 6.08 -8.98 10.86
N GLN A 159 5.36 -9.57 9.89
CA GLN A 159 5.56 -10.97 9.52
C GLN A 159 6.95 -11.24 8.91
N TYR A 160 7.51 -10.29 8.18
CA TYR A 160 8.90 -10.37 7.73
C TYR A 160 9.87 -10.23 8.90
N THR A 161 9.59 -9.32 9.86
CA THR A 161 10.40 -9.16 11.08
C THR A 161 10.39 -10.43 11.93
N GLN A 162 9.24 -11.09 12.07
CA GLN A 162 9.14 -12.40 12.75
C GLN A 162 10.06 -13.46 12.14
N LYS A 163 10.16 -13.48 10.79
CA LYS A 163 11.09 -14.41 10.11
C LYS A 163 12.54 -14.03 10.37
N ILE A 164 12.86 -12.73 10.43
CA ILE A 164 14.22 -12.25 10.77
C ILE A 164 14.57 -12.66 12.20
N LEU A 165 13.67 -12.46 13.17
CA LEU A 165 13.88 -12.92 14.55
C LEU A 165 14.10 -14.43 14.61
N ALA A 166 13.28 -15.20 13.90
CA ALA A 166 13.44 -16.66 13.83
C ALA A 166 14.76 -17.10 13.16
N TYR A 167 15.25 -16.39 12.16
CA TYR A 167 16.55 -16.62 11.53
C TYR A 167 17.70 -16.50 12.53
N TYR A 168 17.59 -15.56 13.49
CA TYR A 168 18.55 -15.37 14.58
C TYR A 168 18.21 -16.19 15.84
N GLU A 169 17.28 -17.11 15.77
CA GLU A 169 16.83 -17.96 16.89
C GLU A 169 16.31 -17.15 18.10
N LEU A 170 15.73 -15.95 17.83
CA LEU A 170 15.14 -15.08 18.84
C LEU A 170 13.63 -15.31 18.95
N SER A 171 13.13 -15.36 20.19
CA SER A 171 11.70 -15.48 20.49
C SER A 171 11.07 -14.08 20.60
N GLU A 172 10.14 -13.76 19.69
CA GLU A 172 9.35 -12.53 19.75
C GLU A 172 8.62 -12.40 21.11
N GLU A 173 8.06 -13.50 21.62
CA GLU A 173 7.34 -13.50 22.90
C GLU A 173 8.26 -13.14 24.06
N GLU A 174 9.46 -13.74 24.13
CA GLU A 174 10.43 -13.44 25.17
C GLU A 174 10.91 -11.99 25.10
N LEU A 175 11.21 -11.48 23.91
CA LEU A 175 11.62 -10.09 23.68
C LEU A 175 10.51 -9.11 24.04
N SER A 176 9.27 -9.41 23.68
CA SER A 176 8.11 -8.60 24.04
C SER A 176 7.89 -8.56 25.56
N ASN A 177 7.97 -9.72 26.24
CA ASN A 177 7.88 -9.81 27.70
C ASN A 177 9.03 -9.08 28.41
N ALA A 178 10.21 -9.03 27.81
CA ALA A 178 11.37 -8.28 28.31
C ALA A 178 11.26 -6.77 28.03
N GLY A 179 10.26 -6.31 27.29
CA GLY A 179 10.09 -4.89 26.94
C GLY A 179 11.06 -4.41 25.84
N CYS A 180 11.60 -5.32 25.03
CA CYS A 180 12.53 -5.01 23.93
C CYS A 180 11.83 -4.73 22.60
N ILE A 181 10.51 -4.87 22.52
CA ILE A 181 9.72 -4.68 21.31
C ILE A 181 8.56 -3.71 21.56
N THR A 182 8.34 -2.80 20.62
CA THR A 182 7.09 -2.05 20.45
C THR A 182 6.45 -2.40 19.12
N TYR A 183 5.13 -2.29 19.05
CA TYR A 183 4.36 -2.66 17.87
C TYR A 183 3.69 -1.47 17.21
N GLY A 184 3.69 -1.46 15.87
CA GLY A 184 2.82 -0.61 15.05
C GLY A 184 1.69 -1.43 14.42
N THR A 185 0.55 -0.82 14.20
CA THR A 185 -0.60 -1.42 13.50
C THR A 185 -0.46 -1.35 11.98
N ASN A 186 0.48 -0.56 11.49
CA ASN A 186 0.95 -0.50 10.11
C ASN A 186 2.41 -0.01 10.07
N VAL A 187 3.04 -0.03 8.88
CA VAL A 187 4.45 0.36 8.74
C VAL A 187 4.69 1.85 9.02
N LYS A 188 3.72 2.73 8.78
CA LYS A 188 3.88 4.17 9.03
C LYS A 188 3.99 4.49 10.51
N GLU A 189 3.27 3.74 11.38
CA GLU A 189 3.43 3.86 12.83
C GLU A 189 4.83 3.41 13.28
N VAL A 190 5.35 2.31 12.72
CA VAL A 190 6.73 1.87 13.00
C VAL A 190 7.73 2.95 12.57
N THR A 191 7.57 3.49 11.35
CA THR A 191 8.41 4.57 10.83
C THR A 191 8.39 5.80 11.74
N THR A 192 7.20 6.20 12.20
CA THR A 192 7.02 7.34 13.11
C THR A 192 7.76 7.13 14.44
N GLN A 193 7.67 5.95 15.06
CA GLN A 193 8.37 5.64 16.28
C GLN A 193 9.89 5.84 16.15
N VAL A 194 10.47 5.42 15.02
CA VAL A 194 11.90 5.61 14.74
C VAL A 194 12.22 7.08 14.47
N THR A 195 11.41 7.76 13.65
CA THR A 195 11.63 9.18 13.32
C THR A 195 11.58 10.07 14.55
N GLU A 196 10.68 9.78 15.50
CA GLU A 196 10.55 10.51 16.76
C GLU A 196 11.60 10.12 17.82
N GLY A 197 12.43 9.11 17.53
CA GLY A 197 13.43 8.62 18.46
C GLY A 197 12.86 7.99 19.74
N SER A 198 11.61 7.51 19.68
CA SER A 198 10.96 6.82 20.82
C SER A 198 11.44 5.37 20.98
N VAL A 199 12.18 4.87 20.00
CA VAL A 199 12.82 3.55 19.95
C VAL A 199 14.27 3.66 19.48
N ASP A 200 15.06 2.62 19.67
CA ASP A 200 16.47 2.60 19.25
C ASP A 200 16.66 2.19 17.79
N CYS A 201 15.70 1.43 17.24
CA CYS A 201 15.67 1.01 15.83
C CYS A 201 14.28 0.54 15.41
N GLY A 202 14.12 0.33 14.11
CA GLY A 202 12.90 -0.24 13.56
C GLY A 202 13.16 -1.09 12.33
N VAL A 203 12.27 -2.06 12.09
CA VAL A 203 12.25 -2.84 10.85
C VAL A 203 11.09 -2.37 9.99
N ILE A 204 11.43 -1.77 8.84
CA ILE A 204 10.49 -1.19 7.87
C ILE A 204 10.91 -1.55 6.44
N TYR A 205 10.19 -1.06 5.44
CA TYR A 205 10.62 -1.21 4.05
C TYR A 205 11.60 -0.10 3.63
N CYS A 206 12.45 -0.39 2.63
CA CYS A 206 13.38 0.62 2.10
C CYS A 206 12.65 1.85 1.54
N THR A 207 11.46 1.67 1.00
CA THR A 207 10.61 2.76 0.50
C THR A 207 10.12 3.69 1.60
N ASP A 208 9.74 3.15 2.76
CA ASP A 208 9.36 3.95 3.92
C ASP A 208 10.58 4.68 4.52
N ALA A 209 11.73 4.00 4.56
CA ALA A 209 12.98 4.61 4.99
C ALA A 209 13.36 5.80 4.09
N PHE A 210 13.26 5.63 2.76
CA PHE A 210 13.52 6.68 1.78
C PHE A 210 12.57 7.87 1.98
N SER A 211 11.25 7.61 2.04
CA SER A 211 10.23 8.66 2.18
C SER A 211 10.36 9.44 3.49
N ALA A 212 10.80 8.79 4.58
CA ALA A 212 11.00 9.41 5.88
C ALA A 212 12.40 10.01 6.08
N GLY A 213 13.33 9.81 5.13
CA GLY A 213 14.72 10.26 5.25
C GLY A 213 15.50 9.57 6.38
N LEU A 214 15.09 8.35 6.76
CA LEU A 214 15.73 7.59 7.83
C LEU A 214 17.03 6.94 7.37
N THR A 215 17.98 6.81 8.31
CA THR A 215 19.23 6.08 8.07
C THR A 215 18.96 4.57 8.05
N VAL A 216 19.20 3.94 6.91
CA VAL A 216 19.25 2.49 6.77
C VAL A 216 20.64 2.01 7.17
N VAL A 217 20.72 1.11 8.15
CA VAL A 217 22.00 0.52 8.60
C VAL A 217 22.21 -0.87 8.03
N ASP A 218 21.12 -1.56 7.61
CA ASP A 218 21.22 -2.88 6.98
C ASP A 218 19.93 -3.20 6.18
N ALA A 219 20.03 -4.19 5.29
CA ALA A 219 18.90 -4.73 4.53
C ALA A 219 18.82 -6.26 4.70
N ALA A 220 17.62 -6.76 5.01
CA ALA A 220 17.41 -8.19 5.17
C ALA A 220 17.63 -8.94 3.85
N THR A 221 18.29 -10.10 3.95
CA THR A 221 18.50 -11.00 2.82
C THR A 221 17.28 -11.88 2.58
N ALA A 222 17.22 -12.51 1.39
CA ALA A 222 16.17 -13.49 1.09
C ALA A 222 16.21 -14.72 2.03
N GLU A 223 17.36 -15.04 2.61
CA GLU A 223 17.49 -16.12 3.60
C GLU A 223 16.82 -15.74 4.92
N MET A 224 16.89 -14.48 5.33
CA MET A 224 16.31 -13.99 6.57
C MET A 224 14.78 -13.96 6.51
N CYS A 225 14.18 -13.45 5.43
CA CYS A 225 12.74 -13.21 5.42
C CYS A 225 12.01 -13.61 4.12
N GLY A 226 12.72 -14.06 3.09
CA GLY A 226 12.17 -14.33 1.76
C GLY A 226 12.01 -13.07 0.91
N GLN A 227 11.47 -13.23 -0.30
CA GLN A 227 11.15 -12.10 -1.18
C GLN A 227 9.94 -11.31 -0.65
N VAL A 228 10.01 -10.00 -0.79
CA VAL A 228 8.95 -9.06 -0.39
C VAL A 228 8.15 -8.65 -1.61
N ILE A 229 7.12 -9.44 -1.94
CA ILE A 229 6.30 -9.26 -3.13
C ILE A 229 5.01 -8.54 -2.77
N TYR A 230 4.65 -7.54 -3.59
CA TYR A 230 3.40 -6.79 -3.52
C TYR A 230 2.46 -7.29 -4.62
N PRO A 231 1.55 -8.21 -4.32
CA PRO A 231 0.50 -8.60 -5.25
C PRO A 231 -0.59 -7.55 -5.33
N ALA A 232 -1.17 -7.39 -6.52
CA ALA A 232 -2.32 -6.56 -6.77
C ALA A 232 -3.40 -7.35 -7.53
N ALA A 233 -4.67 -7.03 -7.30
CA ALA A 233 -5.78 -7.67 -7.99
C ALA A 233 -7.03 -6.78 -8.02
N VAL A 234 -7.86 -6.95 -9.04
CA VAL A 234 -9.26 -6.49 -9.02
C VAL A 234 -10.07 -7.44 -8.15
N LEU A 235 -10.98 -6.90 -7.35
CA LEU A 235 -11.86 -7.72 -6.52
C LEU A 235 -13.17 -8.05 -7.26
N LYS A 236 -13.79 -9.17 -6.91
CA LYS A 236 -15.11 -9.58 -7.45
C LYS A 236 -16.24 -8.63 -7.05
N THR A 237 -16.03 -7.89 -5.95
CA THR A 237 -16.95 -6.87 -5.43
C THR A 237 -16.80 -5.52 -6.12
N ALA A 238 -15.87 -5.40 -7.08
CA ALA A 238 -15.65 -4.16 -7.80
C ALA A 238 -16.93 -3.69 -8.50
N LYS A 239 -17.28 -2.44 -8.25
CA LYS A 239 -18.46 -1.81 -8.88
C LYS A 239 -18.18 -1.45 -10.34
N GLN A 240 -16.92 -1.18 -10.66
CA GLN A 240 -16.43 -0.76 -11.98
C GLN A 240 -15.26 -1.64 -12.41
N PRO A 241 -15.48 -2.94 -12.70
CA PRO A 241 -14.39 -3.90 -12.92
C PRO A 241 -13.49 -3.55 -14.11
N GLU A 242 -14.06 -2.95 -15.17
CA GLU A 242 -13.32 -2.53 -16.37
C GLU A 242 -12.37 -1.37 -16.05
N ALA A 243 -12.85 -0.35 -15.33
CA ALA A 243 -12.03 0.78 -14.91
C ALA A 243 -10.99 0.35 -13.85
N ALA A 244 -11.35 -0.56 -12.94
CA ALA A 244 -10.43 -1.16 -11.98
C ALA A 244 -9.29 -1.92 -12.68
N LYS A 245 -9.62 -2.67 -13.74
CA LYS A 245 -8.61 -3.34 -14.55
C LYS A 245 -7.74 -2.36 -15.31
N ALA A 246 -8.31 -1.32 -15.90
CA ALA A 246 -7.54 -0.29 -16.59
C ALA A 246 -6.55 0.42 -15.66
N PHE A 247 -6.95 0.71 -14.42
CA PHE A 247 -6.04 1.25 -13.41
C PHE A 247 -4.93 0.24 -13.03
N LEU A 248 -5.27 -1.03 -12.85
CA LEU A 248 -4.30 -2.08 -12.57
C LEU A 248 -3.28 -2.24 -13.73
N ASP A 249 -3.74 -2.11 -14.97
CA ASP A 249 -2.87 -2.13 -16.16
C ASP A 249 -1.98 -0.87 -16.21
N TYR A 250 -2.50 0.31 -15.84
CA TYR A 250 -1.73 1.55 -15.75
C TYR A 250 -0.57 1.45 -14.74
N LEU A 251 -0.79 0.78 -13.61
CA LEU A 251 0.28 0.57 -12.62
C LEU A 251 1.49 -0.20 -13.16
N GLN A 252 1.36 -0.85 -14.32
CA GLN A 252 2.44 -1.59 -14.98
C GLN A 252 3.10 -0.81 -16.13
N THR A 253 2.68 0.44 -16.38
CA THR A 253 3.29 1.31 -17.40
C THR A 253 4.63 1.87 -16.97
N ASP A 254 5.45 2.28 -17.93
CA ASP A 254 6.73 2.94 -17.66
C ASP A 254 6.57 4.21 -16.80
N ALA A 255 5.46 4.93 -16.95
CA ALA A 255 5.16 6.14 -16.16
C ALA A 255 4.96 5.79 -14.69
N ALA A 256 4.16 4.78 -14.37
CA ALA A 256 3.97 4.33 -12.99
C ALA A 256 5.23 3.66 -12.43
N ALA A 257 5.95 2.88 -13.25
CA ALA A 257 7.22 2.25 -12.89
C ALA A 257 8.25 3.29 -12.43
N ALA A 258 8.41 4.39 -13.16
CA ALA A 258 9.33 5.46 -12.77
C ALA A 258 9.03 6.04 -11.39
N VAL A 259 7.76 6.18 -11.01
CA VAL A 259 7.36 6.64 -9.67
C VAL A 259 7.71 5.60 -8.62
N PHE A 260 7.39 4.33 -8.83
CA PHE A 260 7.71 3.26 -7.90
C PHE A 260 9.22 3.10 -7.69
N GLU A 261 9.99 3.09 -8.77
CA GLU A 261 11.45 2.92 -8.73
C GLU A 261 12.16 4.10 -8.08
N SER A 262 11.61 5.32 -8.16
CA SER A 262 12.18 6.53 -7.56
C SER A 262 12.37 6.42 -6.04
N VAL A 263 11.55 5.61 -5.37
CA VAL A 263 11.59 5.40 -3.91
C VAL A 263 12.20 4.05 -3.51
N GLY A 264 12.57 3.20 -4.48
CA GLY A 264 13.28 1.94 -4.24
C GLY A 264 12.46 0.66 -4.39
N PHE A 265 11.23 0.71 -4.91
CA PHE A 265 10.56 -0.49 -5.41
C PHE A 265 11.26 -1.01 -6.68
N SER A 266 11.08 -2.29 -6.97
CA SER A 266 11.40 -2.89 -8.26
C SER A 266 10.14 -3.43 -8.91
N MET A 267 9.94 -3.14 -10.21
CA MET A 267 8.83 -3.73 -10.97
C MET A 267 9.03 -5.24 -11.11
N MET A 268 7.93 -5.98 -11.06
CA MET A 268 7.95 -7.42 -11.36
C MET A 268 7.33 -7.66 -12.75
N SER A 269 8.04 -8.43 -13.56
CA SER A 269 7.61 -8.81 -14.92
C SER A 269 6.73 -10.05 -14.93
#